data_52ad238d8ffb4e47b9a733da110b31c4
#
_entry.id   52ad238d8ffb4e47b9a733da110b31c4
#
_cell.length_a   1.000
_cell.length_b   1.000
_cell.length_c   1.000
_cell.angle_alpha   90.00
_cell.angle_beta   90.00
_cell.angle_gamma   90.00
#
_symmetry.space_group_name_H-M   'P 1'
#
loop_
_entity.id
_entity.type
_entity.pdbx_description
1 polymer ?
#
loop_
_entity_poly.entity_id
_entity_poly.type
_entity_poly.pdbx_seq_one_letter_code
_entity_poly.pdbx_strand_id
1 'polypeptide(L)'
;MFETTVALLLLLPCISGHGVLQKPVPRGSGDATVALCGEAVTKKLDDDPAGPIENSVKVADANSKCNLYQCRGYQYEDNTDKVQVYAAGDVVTFHVDLVAAHKPGWANVSVIDLAQNKAIGKPVKAWDVWPDNVPGGGDDVDFNITIPDSLGSACNAGGKCALQWFWWSNSNSQTYESCVDFYVK
;
A
#
# COMPACT_ATOMS: atom_id res chain seq x y z
N MET A 1 -60.19 3.88 -4.19
CA MET A 1 -58.96 4.67 -4.30
C MET A 1 -57.84 3.84 -3.72
N PHE A 2 -56.96 3.29 -4.55
CA PHE A 2 -55.80 2.54 -4.09
C PHE A 2 -54.61 3.54 -4.08
N GLU A 3 -54.07 3.85 -2.92
CA GLU A 3 -52.86 4.64 -2.80
C GLU A 3 -51.67 3.73 -3.05
N THR A 4 -50.97 3.98 -4.13
CA THR A 4 -49.72 3.28 -4.48
C THR A 4 -48.56 3.96 -3.76
N THR A 5 -48.10 3.37 -2.67
CA THR A 5 -46.91 3.84 -1.96
C THR A 5 -45.69 3.43 -2.76
N VAL A 6 -45.04 4.37 -3.42
CA VAL A 6 -43.74 4.16 -4.09
C VAL A 6 -42.66 4.21 -3.01
N ALA A 7 -42.10 3.02 -2.69
CA ALA A 7 -40.92 2.93 -1.82
C ALA A 7 -39.67 3.38 -2.64
N LEU A 8 -39.16 4.56 -2.34
CA LEU A 8 -37.89 5.06 -2.88
C LEU A 8 -36.73 4.28 -2.21
N LEU A 9 -36.18 3.30 -2.91
CA LEU A 9 -34.98 2.59 -2.48
C LEU A 9 -33.81 3.55 -2.65
N LEU A 10 -33.34 4.15 -1.55
CA LEU A 10 -32.08 4.90 -1.50
C LEU A 10 -30.95 3.89 -1.62
N LEU A 11 -30.38 3.75 -2.83
CA LEU A 11 -29.10 3.11 -3.04
C LEU A 11 -28.03 4.00 -2.40
N LEU A 12 -27.63 3.66 -1.17
CA LEU A 12 -26.44 4.23 -0.56
C LEU A 12 -25.24 3.83 -1.43
N PRO A 13 -24.50 4.79 -2.00
CA PRO A 13 -23.26 4.43 -2.68
C PRO A 13 -22.34 3.76 -1.64
N CYS A 14 -21.92 2.54 -1.92
CA CYS A 14 -20.86 1.89 -1.16
C CYS A 14 -19.58 2.66 -1.49
N ILE A 15 -19.24 3.66 -0.68
CA ILE A 15 -18.01 4.44 -0.86
C ILE A 15 -16.89 3.51 -0.41
N SER A 16 -16.27 2.84 -1.38
CA SER A 16 -15.08 2.03 -1.16
C SER A 16 -13.90 2.99 -0.96
N GLY A 17 -13.14 2.86 0.13
CA GLY A 17 -11.89 3.59 0.32
C GLY A 17 -10.87 3.16 -0.72
N HIS A 18 -10.07 4.10 -1.15
CA HIS A 18 -9.01 3.85 -2.11
C HIS A 18 -7.84 4.77 -1.81
N GLY A 19 -6.66 4.21 -1.72
CA GLY A 19 -5.42 4.97 -1.53
C GLY A 19 -4.22 4.24 -2.10
N VAL A 20 -3.34 4.97 -2.77
CA VAL A 20 -2.11 4.43 -3.37
C VAL A 20 -0.99 5.45 -3.30
N LEU A 21 0.23 4.99 -3.02
CA LEU A 21 1.41 5.83 -3.06
C LEU A 21 1.73 6.22 -4.52
N GLN A 22 2.01 7.51 -4.75
CA GLN A 22 2.43 8.04 -6.04
C GLN A 22 3.90 8.44 -6.05
N LYS A 23 4.41 8.91 -4.91
CA LYS A 23 5.82 9.33 -4.75
C LYS A 23 6.36 8.85 -3.41
N PRO A 24 7.59 8.30 -3.41
CA PRO A 24 8.37 7.84 -4.56
C PRO A 24 7.60 6.80 -5.36
N VAL A 25 7.98 6.55 -6.63
CA VAL A 25 7.27 5.60 -7.51
C VAL A 25 7.28 4.21 -6.87
N PRO A 26 6.11 3.63 -6.55
CA PRO A 26 6.04 2.32 -5.91
C PRO A 26 6.19 1.18 -6.91
N ARG A 27 6.26 -0.06 -6.39
CA ARG A 27 6.15 -1.27 -7.20
C ARG A 27 4.83 -1.30 -7.97
N GLY A 28 4.88 -1.90 -9.14
CA GLY A 28 3.74 -2.34 -9.93
C GLY A 28 3.88 -3.81 -10.31
N SER A 29 2.88 -4.34 -11.00
CA SER A 29 2.87 -5.70 -11.52
C SER A 29 3.79 -5.87 -12.73
N GLY A 30 4.11 -7.14 -13.02
CA GLY A 30 4.82 -7.60 -14.21
C GLY A 30 4.81 -9.12 -14.28
N ASP A 31 5.67 -9.67 -15.11
CA ASP A 31 5.71 -11.13 -15.38
C ASP A 31 6.02 -11.96 -14.13
N ALA A 32 6.90 -11.49 -13.24
CA ALA A 32 7.22 -12.17 -12.00
C ALA A 32 6.02 -12.18 -11.04
N THR A 33 5.26 -11.08 -10.98
CA THR A 33 4.02 -10.99 -10.21
C THR A 33 2.98 -11.98 -10.77
N VAL A 34 2.80 -12.04 -12.09
CA VAL A 34 1.89 -13.02 -12.74
C VAL A 34 2.31 -14.44 -12.41
N ALA A 35 3.60 -14.75 -12.53
CA ALA A 35 4.12 -16.09 -12.29
C ALA A 35 3.90 -16.56 -10.84
N LEU A 36 4.00 -15.68 -9.86
CA LEU A 36 3.84 -16.02 -8.44
C LEU A 36 2.39 -15.95 -7.96
N CYS A 37 1.66 -14.90 -8.34
CA CYS A 37 0.32 -14.58 -7.83
C CYS A 37 -0.81 -15.11 -8.72
N GLY A 38 -0.52 -15.35 -10.00
CA GLY A 38 -1.48 -15.77 -11.02
C GLY A 38 -2.17 -14.60 -11.72
N GLU A 39 -2.66 -14.84 -12.94
CA GLU A 39 -3.28 -13.82 -13.80
C GLU A 39 -4.50 -13.15 -13.16
N ALA A 40 -5.35 -13.93 -12.48
CA ALA A 40 -6.59 -13.41 -11.89
C ALA A 40 -6.30 -12.38 -10.78
N VAL A 41 -5.30 -12.66 -9.94
CA VAL A 41 -4.86 -11.76 -8.87
C VAL A 41 -4.21 -10.53 -9.47
N THR A 42 -3.26 -10.70 -10.40
CA THR A 42 -2.55 -9.59 -11.03
C THR A 42 -3.51 -8.66 -11.76
N LYS A 43 -4.43 -9.23 -12.54
CA LYS A 43 -5.48 -8.43 -13.19
C LYS A 43 -6.32 -7.63 -12.19
N LYS A 44 -6.68 -8.24 -11.04
CA LYS A 44 -7.46 -7.55 -10.01
C LYS A 44 -6.70 -6.39 -9.36
N LEU A 45 -5.38 -6.54 -9.19
CA LEU A 45 -4.52 -5.48 -8.68
C LEU A 45 -4.38 -4.33 -9.69
N ASP A 46 -4.28 -4.65 -10.99
CA ASP A 46 -4.11 -3.67 -12.07
C ASP A 46 -5.41 -2.91 -12.39
N ASP A 47 -6.56 -3.60 -12.31
CA ASP A 47 -7.87 -2.98 -12.50
C ASP A 47 -8.20 -1.97 -11.37
N ASP A 48 -7.60 -2.13 -10.19
CA ASP A 48 -7.86 -1.30 -9.02
C ASP A 48 -6.59 -1.09 -8.17
N PRO A 49 -5.61 -0.31 -8.68
CA PRO A 49 -4.32 -0.13 -8.00
C PRO A 49 -4.42 0.58 -6.65
N ALA A 50 -5.45 1.38 -6.44
CA ALA A 50 -5.72 2.05 -5.18
C ALA A 50 -6.66 1.26 -4.25
N GLY A 51 -7.20 0.14 -4.72
CA GLY A 51 -8.18 -0.68 -4.00
C GLY A 51 -7.60 -1.52 -2.87
N PRO A 52 -8.46 -2.09 -2.02
CA PRO A 52 -8.03 -2.89 -0.88
C PRO A 52 -7.50 -4.26 -1.33
N ILE A 53 -6.49 -4.74 -0.61
CA ILE A 53 -5.83 -6.04 -0.83
C ILE A 53 -6.84 -7.19 -0.75
N GLU A 54 -7.81 -7.10 0.14
CA GLU A 54 -8.86 -8.11 0.35
C GLU A 54 -9.65 -8.44 -0.92
N ASN A 55 -9.75 -7.51 -1.87
CA ASN A 55 -10.39 -7.78 -3.15
C ASN A 55 -9.58 -8.74 -4.02
N SER A 56 -8.25 -8.69 -3.93
CA SER A 56 -7.35 -9.59 -4.64
C SER A 56 -7.24 -10.96 -3.94
N VAL A 57 -7.30 -10.97 -2.60
CA VAL A 57 -7.34 -12.22 -1.81
C VAL A 57 -8.53 -13.10 -2.20
N LYS A 58 -9.69 -12.51 -2.50
CA LYS A 58 -10.92 -13.26 -2.88
C LYS A 58 -10.78 -14.05 -4.19
N VAL A 59 -9.86 -13.65 -5.06
CA VAL A 59 -9.63 -14.30 -6.37
C VAL A 59 -8.32 -15.09 -6.40
N ALA A 60 -7.56 -15.10 -5.30
CA ALA A 60 -6.34 -15.87 -5.19
C ALA A 60 -6.63 -17.36 -5.11
N ASP A 61 -5.78 -18.17 -5.76
CA ASP A 61 -5.80 -19.63 -5.59
C ASP A 61 -5.46 -19.98 -4.13
N ALA A 62 -6.18 -20.97 -3.56
CA ALA A 62 -5.96 -21.42 -2.18
C ALA A 62 -4.53 -21.96 -1.93
N ASN A 63 -3.84 -22.40 -2.97
CA ASN A 63 -2.45 -22.88 -2.91
C ASN A 63 -1.44 -21.82 -3.35
N SER A 64 -1.86 -20.60 -3.64
CA SER A 64 -0.98 -19.50 -4.03
C SER A 64 0.07 -19.23 -2.95
N LYS A 65 1.32 -19.07 -3.38
CA LYS A 65 2.43 -18.67 -2.50
C LYS A 65 2.60 -17.14 -2.48
N CYS A 66 1.77 -16.41 -3.20
CA CYS A 66 1.78 -14.96 -3.27
C CYS A 66 1.38 -14.37 -1.91
N ASN A 67 2.26 -13.61 -1.30
CA ASN A 67 1.94 -12.85 -0.10
C ASN A 67 1.42 -11.47 -0.49
N LEU A 68 0.09 -11.34 -0.58
CA LEU A 68 -0.57 -10.08 -0.94
C LEU A 68 -0.39 -8.99 0.11
N TYR A 69 -0.11 -9.35 1.37
CA TYR A 69 0.15 -8.40 2.46
C TYR A 69 1.64 -8.05 2.60
N GLN A 70 2.43 -8.31 1.57
CA GLN A 70 3.77 -7.78 1.40
C GLN A 70 3.85 -7.08 0.06
N CYS A 71 3.92 -5.77 0.07
CA CYS A 71 4.03 -4.98 -1.17
C CYS A 71 2.92 -5.26 -2.21
N ARG A 72 1.69 -5.60 -1.77
CA ARG A 72 0.55 -6.03 -2.61
C ARG A 72 0.83 -7.28 -3.45
N GLY A 73 1.84 -8.09 -3.08
CA GLY A 73 2.27 -9.23 -3.88
C GLY A 73 3.12 -8.86 -5.10
N TYR A 74 3.37 -7.57 -5.36
CA TYR A 74 4.24 -7.13 -6.46
C TYR A 74 5.68 -7.55 -6.21
N GLN A 75 6.31 -8.11 -7.25
CA GLN A 75 7.64 -8.70 -7.14
C GLN A 75 8.74 -7.68 -7.43
N TYR A 76 9.90 -7.85 -6.76
CA TYR A 76 11.08 -7.00 -6.96
C TYR A 76 11.58 -7.06 -8.40
N GLU A 77 11.57 -8.24 -9.00
CA GLU A 77 12.07 -8.51 -10.35
C GLU A 77 11.37 -7.68 -11.43
N ASP A 78 10.10 -7.32 -11.20
CA ASP A 78 9.32 -6.46 -12.10
C ASP A 78 9.62 -4.96 -11.92
N ASN A 79 10.44 -4.58 -10.91
CA ASN A 79 10.58 -3.19 -10.45
C ASN A 79 12.04 -2.75 -10.25
N THR A 80 12.99 -3.46 -10.83
CA THR A 80 14.43 -3.20 -10.64
C THR A 80 14.88 -1.84 -11.16
N ASP A 81 14.15 -1.28 -12.11
CA ASP A 81 14.38 0.06 -12.68
C ASP A 81 13.89 1.22 -11.78
N LYS A 82 13.07 0.90 -10.74
CA LYS A 82 12.49 1.87 -9.80
C LYS A 82 13.22 1.96 -8.47
N VAL A 83 14.25 1.12 -8.27
CA VAL A 83 14.99 1.05 -7.00
C VAL A 83 15.63 2.38 -6.66
N GLN A 84 15.35 2.89 -5.47
CA GLN A 84 15.88 4.13 -4.98
C GLN A 84 17.22 3.91 -4.25
N VAL A 85 18.06 4.93 -4.25
CA VAL A 85 19.36 4.91 -3.54
C VAL A 85 19.36 6.07 -2.56
N TYR A 86 19.50 5.76 -1.29
CA TYR A 86 19.51 6.76 -0.22
C TYR A 86 20.78 6.66 0.62
N ALA A 87 21.07 7.72 1.34
CA ALA A 87 22.01 7.73 2.45
C ALA A 87 21.24 7.74 3.77
N ALA A 88 21.89 7.30 4.84
CA ALA A 88 21.38 7.47 6.19
C ALA A 88 21.13 8.96 6.47
N GLY A 89 19.98 9.28 7.07
CA GLY A 89 19.56 10.65 7.34
C GLY A 89 18.88 11.38 6.17
N ASP A 90 18.83 10.80 4.96
CA ASP A 90 18.13 11.42 3.84
C ASP A 90 16.63 11.59 4.17
N VAL A 91 16.11 12.75 3.75
CA VAL A 91 14.67 13.05 3.85
C VAL A 91 14.00 12.70 2.54
N VAL A 92 13.02 11.81 2.61
CA VAL A 92 12.26 11.34 1.45
C VAL A 92 10.84 11.86 1.54
N THR A 93 10.37 12.53 0.49
CA THR A 93 9.00 13.04 0.39
C THR A 93 8.07 11.97 -0.19
N PHE A 94 6.99 11.72 0.50
CA PHE A 94 5.91 10.81 0.09
C PHE A 94 4.68 11.61 -0.34
N HIS A 95 4.00 11.10 -1.35
CA HIS A 95 2.67 11.56 -1.76
C HIS A 95 1.76 10.36 -1.96
N VAL A 96 0.66 10.30 -1.21
CA VAL A 96 -0.39 9.29 -1.32
C VAL A 96 -1.58 9.88 -2.04
N ASP A 97 -2.00 9.28 -3.14
CA ASP A 97 -3.28 9.60 -3.77
C ASP A 97 -4.41 8.93 -2.97
N LEU A 98 -5.13 9.74 -2.21
CA LEU A 98 -6.27 9.31 -1.41
C LEU A 98 -7.56 9.56 -2.19
N VAL A 99 -7.95 8.60 -3.02
CA VAL A 99 -9.13 8.69 -3.88
C VAL A 99 -10.43 8.73 -3.07
N ALA A 100 -10.49 7.95 -1.99
CA ALA A 100 -11.62 7.98 -1.06
C ALA A 100 -11.16 7.59 0.35
N ALA A 101 -11.54 8.39 1.33
CA ALA A 101 -11.17 8.19 2.72
C ALA A 101 -12.17 7.31 3.47
N HIS A 102 -11.66 6.33 4.23
CA HIS A 102 -12.44 5.57 5.21
C HIS A 102 -11.92 5.82 6.62
N LYS A 103 -12.74 6.49 7.42
CA LYS A 103 -12.47 6.75 8.84
C LYS A 103 -13.34 5.84 9.73
N PRO A 104 -12.87 5.44 10.90
CA PRO A 104 -11.49 5.58 11.39
C PRO A 104 -10.55 4.54 10.76
N GLY A 105 -9.27 4.89 10.76
CA GLY A 105 -8.17 4.02 10.34
C GLY A 105 -6.86 4.48 10.97
N TRP A 106 -5.78 3.74 10.71
CA TRP A 106 -4.42 4.12 11.09
C TRP A 106 -3.45 3.78 9.97
N ALA A 107 -2.32 4.46 9.93
CA ALA A 107 -1.32 4.23 8.89
C ALA A 107 0.11 4.29 9.44
N ASN A 108 1.03 3.71 8.71
CA ASN A 108 2.45 3.88 8.98
C ASN A 108 3.31 3.76 7.71
N VAL A 109 4.56 4.17 7.83
CA VAL A 109 5.62 3.82 6.89
C VAL A 109 6.69 3.07 7.67
N SER A 110 7.04 1.87 7.20
CA SER A 110 8.05 1.02 7.83
C SER A 110 9.11 0.60 6.81
N VAL A 111 10.34 0.39 7.28
CA VAL A 111 11.35 -0.34 6.52
C VAL A 111 11.08 -1.82 6.70
N ILE A 112 10.89 -2.54 5.60
CA ILE A 112 10.61 -3.97 5.61
C ILE A 112 11.84 -4.74 5.10
N ASP A 113 12.29 -5.74 5.88
CA ASP A 113 13.15 -6.81 5.39
C ASP A 113 12.32 -7.73 4.50
N LEU A 114 12.61 -7.72 3.21
CA LEU A 114 11.80 -8.43 2.21
C LEU A 114 11.93 -9.96 2.32
N ALA A 115 13.08 -10.45 2.78
CA ALA A 115 13.31 -11.88 2.94
C ALA A 115 12.55 -12.46 4.14
N GLN A 116 12.43 -11.66 5.22
CA GLN A 116 11.76 -12.09 6.44
C GLN A 116 10.30 -11.64 6.51
N ASN A 117 9.88 -10.74 5.63
CA ASN A 117 8.59 -10.04 5.68
C ASN A 117 8.35 -9.40 7.07
N LYS A 118 9.33 -8.66 7.56
CA LYS A 118 9.29 -8.03 8.88
C LYS A 118 9.82 -6.61 8.83
N ALA A 119 9.21 -5.76 9.66
CA ALA A 119 9.71 -4.41 9.85
C ALA A 119 11.09 -4.43 10.56
N ILE A 120 12.01 -3.60 10.07
CA ILE A 120 13.30 -3.32 10.70
C ILE A 120 13.11 -2.10 11.62
N GLY A 121 13.16 -2.33 12.92
CA GLY A 121 12.98 -1.28 13.90
C GLY A 121 11.53 -0.83 14.07
N LYS A 122 11.36 0.42 14.50
CA LYS A 122 10.03 1.07 14.60
C LYS A 122 9.64 1.68 13.26
N PRO A 123 8.34 1.92 13.01
CA PRO A 123 7.91 2.70 11.85
C PRO A 123 8.65 4.05 11.79
N VAL A 124 9.10 4.43 10.60
CA VAL A 124 9.74 5.73 10.35
C VAL A 124 8.73 6.88 10.36
N LYS A 125 7.45 6.56 10.17
CA LYS A 125 6.30 7.45 10.37
C LYS A 125 5.08 6.63 10.78
N ALA A 126 4.23 7.18 11.65
CA ALA A 126 2.98 6.53 12.06
C ALA A 126 1.92 7.57 12.38
N TRP A 127 0.67 7.18 12.17
CA TRP A 127 -0.53 7.94 12.53
C TRP A 127 -1.50 6.99 13.23
N ASP A 128 -1.88 7.34 14.45
CA ASP A 128 -2.88 6.59 15.22
C ASP A 128 -4.28 6.75 14.62
N VAL A 129 -4.50 7.88 13.92
CA VAL A 129 -5.70 8.15 13.13
C VAL A 129 -5.27 8.61 11.74
N TRP A 130 -5.68 7.85 10.70
CA TRP A 130 -5.40 8.22 9.32
C TRP A 130 -6.54 7.78 8.39
N PRO A 131 -6.92 8.59 7.43
CA PRO A 131 -6.56 10.00 7.28
C PRO A 131 -7.29 10.86 8.32
N ASP A 132 -6.63 11.84 8.91
CA ASP A 132 -7.23 12.71 9.92
C ASP A 132 -8.02 13.85 9.27
N ASN A 133 -7.41 14.56 8.34
CA ASN A 133 -8.03 15.63 7.58
C ASN A 133 -8.45 15.18 6.18
N VAL A 134 -9.70 15.38 5.81
CA VAL A 134 -10.23 15.09 4.47
C VAL A 134 -11.32 16.09 4.13
N PRO A 135 -11.53 16.43 2.87
CA PRO A 135 -10.96 15.92 1.63
C PRO A 135 -9.84 16.80 1.10
N GLY A 136 -8.89 16.19 0.38
CA GLY A 136 -7.88 16.93 -0.35
C GLY A 136 -6.56 17.14 0.36
N GLY A 137 -6.39 16.49 1.49
CA GLY A 137 -5.09 16.00 1.92
C GLY A 137 -4.26 16.92 2.74
N GLY A 138 -3.80 17.78 2.98
CA GLY A 138 -2.78 18.35 3.90
C GLY A 138 -1.65 17.36 4.22
N ASP A 139 -1.16 17.41 5.44
CA ASP A 139 0.00 16.63 5.93
C ASP A 139 -0.23 15.10 5.95
N ASP A 140 -1.48 14.65 5.75
CA ASP A 140 -1.81 13.22 5.78
C ASP A 140 -1.45 12.52 4.47
N VAL A 141 -1.45 13.20 3.34
CA VAL A 141 -1.14 12.64 2.02
C VAL A 141 0.22 13.07 1.50
N ASP A 142 0.69 14.26 1.89
CA ASP A 142 2.03 14.79 1.59
C ASP A 142 2.84 14.83 2.88
N PHE A 143 3.87 14.00 2.98
CA PHE A 143 4.69 13.93 4.18
C PHE A 143 6.13 13.53 3.89
N ASN A 144 6.99 13.77 4.86
CA ASN A 144 8.39 13.38 4.82
C ASN A 144 8.67 12.26 5.82
N ILE A 145 9.59 11.39 5.44
CA ILE A 145 10.25 10.43 6.33
C ILE A 145 11.76 10.67 6.31
N THR A 146 12.45 10.15 7.31
CA THR A 146 13.92 10.15 7.34
C THR A 146 14.43 8.72 7.29
N ILE A 147 15.40 8.44 6.42
CA ILE A 147 16.04 7.13 6.31
C ILE A 147 16.85 6.87 7.60
N PRO A 148 16.58 5.77 8.33
CA PRO A 148 17.26 5.47 9.58
C PRO A 148 18.76 5.23 9.41
N ASP A 149 19.56 5.70 10.37
CA ASP A 149 21.02 5.46 10.42
C ASP A 149 21.37 3.98 10.72
N SER A 150 20.43 3.24 11.29
CA SER A 150 20.66 1.89 11.81
C SER A 150 20.46 0.75 10.81
N LEU A 151 20.20 1.05 9.54
CA LEU A 151 19.90 0.01 8.53
C LEU A 151 21.13 -0.82 8.13
N GLY A 152 22.31 -0.20 8.12
CA GLY A 152 23.60 -0.88 7.92
C GLY A 152 23.59 -1.86 6.74
N SER A 153 24.13 -3.06 6.98
CA SER A 153 24.21 -4.11 5.96
C SER A 153 22.86 -4.77 5.62
N ALA A 154 21.81 -4.55 6.41
CA ALA A 154 20.50 -5.12 6.15
C ALA A 154 19.90 -4.62 4.82
N CYS A 155 20.09 -3.32 4.52
CA CYS A 155 19.52 -2.68 3.32
C CYS A 155 20.62 -2.20 2.35
N ASN A 156 21.73 -2.91 2.20
CA ASN A 156 22.88 -2.47 1.38
C ASN A 156 22.80 -2.87 -0.10
N ALA A 157 21.70 -3.43 -0.55
CA ALA A 157 21.48 -3.83 -1.95
C ALA A 157 19.99 -3.82 -2.29
N GLY A 158 19.67 -3.58 -3.57
CA GLY A 158 18.31 -3.71 -4.07
C GLY A 158 17.73 -5.10 -3.83
N GLY A 159 16.43 -5.18 -3.60
CA GLY A 159 15.72 -6.43 -3.30
C GLY A 159 15.84 -6.90 -1.85
N LYS A 160 16.58 -6.20 -0.98
CA LYS A 160 16.66 -6.53 0.44
C LYS A 160 15.63 -5.78 1.28
N CYS A 161 15.39 -4.52 0.99
CA CYS A 161 14.52 -3.66 1.77
C CYS A 161 13.55 -2.87 0.90
N ALA A 162 12.38 -2.59 1.46
CA ALA A 162 11.44 -1.64 0.91
C ALA A 162 10.92 -0.70 2.02
N LEU A 163 10.57 0.52 1.62
CA LEU A 163 9.71 1.40 2.41
C LEU A 163 8.27 1.03 2.10
N GLN A 164 7.56 0.49 3.08
CA GLN A 164 6.16 0.12 2.92
C GLN A 164 5.29 1.16 3.60
N TRP A 165 4.46 1.86 2.81
CA TRP A 165 3.30 2.58 3.30
C TRP A 165 2.17 1.58 3.50
N PHE A 166 1.57 1.59 4.68
CA PHE A 166 0.49 0.71 5.10
C PHE A 166 -0.64 1.53 5.71
N TRP A 167 -1.87 1.25 5.29
CA TRP A 167 -3.07 1.82 5.87
C TRP A 167 -4.09 0.72 6.18
N TRP A 168 -4.56 0.69 7.41
CA TRP A 168 -5.67 -0.14 7.84
C TRP A 168 -6.89 0.74 8.08
N SER A 169 -8.02 0.42 7.42
CA SER A 169 -9.31 1.04 7.65
C SER A 169 -10.16 0.16 8.56
N ASN A 170 -10.46 0.67 9.77
CA ASN A 170 -11.25 -0.08 10.76
C ASN A 170 -12.71 -0.20 10.35
N SER A 171 -13.27 0.80 9.63
CA SER A 171 -14.70 0.87 9.31
C SER A 171 -15.16 -0.25 8.38
N ASN A 172 -14.28 -0.76 7.54
CA ASN A 172 -14.60 -1.79 6.55
C ASN A 172 -13.61 -2.98 6.54
N SER A 173 -12.66 -3.00 7.50
CA SER A 173 -11.64 -4.06 7.63
C SER A 173 -10.88 -4.25 6.32
N GLN A 174 -10.30 -3.17 5.81
CA GLN A 174 -9.57 -3.14 4.54
C GLN A 174 -8.13 -2.66 4.73
N THR A 175 -7.23 -3.29 3.97
CA THR A 175 -5.80 -3.02 3.94
C THR A 175 -5.39 -2.38 2.62
N TYR A 176 -4.55 -1.35 2.71
CA TYR A 176 -3.95 -0.68 1.56
C TYR A 176 -2.45 -0.61 1.78
N GLU A 177 -1.68 -0.92 0.74
CA GLU A 177 -0.21 -0.93 0.81
C GLU A 177 0.41 -0.42 -0.48
N SER A 178 1.60 0.14 -0.34
CA SER A 178 2.50 0.41 -1.46
C SER A 178 3.94 0.31 -0.98
N CYS A 179 4.81 -0.27 -1.80
CA CYS A 179 6.24 -0.42 -1.49
C CYS A 179 7.13 0.33 -2.46
N VAL A 180 8.18 0.92 -1.93
CA VAL A 180 9.28 1.53 -2.68
C VAL A 180 10.55 0.78 -2.35
N ASP A 181 11.14 0.09 -3.32
CA ASP A 181 12.42 -0.58 -3.16
C ASP A 181 13.54 0.44 -3.01
N PHE A 182 14.46 0.17 -2.10
CA PHE A 182 15.62 1.02 -1.90
C PHE A 182 16.81 0.25 -1.35
N TYR A 183 17.98 0.86 -1.44
CA TYR A 183 19.15 0.47 -0.66
C TYR A 183 19.91 1.70 -0.15
N VAL A 184 20.73 1.48 0.90
CA VAL A 184 21.53 2.52 1.54
C VAL A 184 22.99 2.34 1.11
N LYS A 185 23.62 3.46 0.71
CA LYS A 185 25.07 3.55 0.42
C LYS A 185 25.85 3.97 1.63
#